data_3a2175d2d7668c4fc8bab38aa0896b19
#
_entry.id   3a2175d2d7668c4fc8bab38aa0896b19
#
_cell.length_a   1.000
_cell.length_b   1.000
_cell.length_c   1.000
_cell.angle_alpha   90.00
_cell.angle_beta   90.00
_cell.angle_gamma   90.00
#
_symmetry.space_group_name_H-M   'P 1'
#
loop_
_entity.id
_entity.type
_entity.pdbx_description
1 polymer ?
#
loop_
_entity_poly.entity_id
_entity_poly.type
_entity_poly.pdbx_seq_one_letter_code
_entity_poly.pdbx_strand_id
1 'polypeptide(L)'
;VNGIENKTQFSINGNEIAWGTIGNASTSEGLFFEAINAAGVLQVPMVMSVWDDEYGISVHAKYQTTKENLSEILKGFQKEVNTNGFEIFTVKGWDYPTLVETYKKAAQIARETHTPILIHVVQLTQPQGHSTSGSHERYKNEDRLAWEQEFDCLTQMKNWLISSNIMTEEEVETLH
;
A
#
# COMPACT_ATOMS: atom_id res chain seq x y z
N VAL A 1 21.27 1.89 -13.57
CA VAL A 1 21.54 3.18 -14.23
C VAL A 1 23.01 3.23 -14.56
N ASN A 2 23.41 2.41 -15.51
CA ASN A 2 24.79 2.37 -15.98
C ASN A 2 25.08 3.63 -16.79
N GLY A 3 25.92 4.53 -16.29
CA GLY A 3 26.44 5.67 -17.05
C GLY A 3 26.33 7.04 -16.41
N ILE A 4 25.73 7.16 -15.22
CA ILE A 4 25.86 8.39 -14.42
C ILE A 4 27.00 8.17 -13.44
N GLU A 5 28.11 8.88 -13.64
CA GLU A 5 29.15 8.95 -12.63
C GLU A 5 28.53 9.34 -11.29
N ASN A 6 28.81 8.55 -10.28
CA ASN A 6 28.22 8.67 -8.96
C ASN A 6 28.57 10.04 -8.35
N LYS A 7 27.67 10.99 -8.52
CA LYS A 7 27.84 12.31 -7.90
C LYS A 7 27.30 12.22 -6.48
N THR A 8 28.19 12.25 -5.52
CA THR A 8 27.89 12.15 -4.08
C THR A 8 26.82 13.10 -3.58
N GLN A 9 26.50 14.14 -4.34
CA GLN A 9 25.41 15.09 -4.04
C GLN A 9 24.02 14.54 -4.41
N PHE A 10 23.91 13.46 -5.18
CA PHE A 10 22.62 12.90 -5.64
C PHE A 10 22.42 11.45 -5.22
N SER A 11 23.47 10.76 -4.84
CA SER A 11 23.41 9.36 -4.45
C SER A 11 24.51 9.00 -3.48
N ILE A 12 24.18 8.17 -2.49
CA ILE A 12 25.14 7.55 -1.57
C ILE A 12 25.15 6.06 -1.85
N ASN A 13 26.10 5.61 -2.67
CA ASN A 13 26.31 4.20 -3.05
C ASN A 13 25.12 3.53 -3.78
N GLY A 14 24.19 4.30 -4.35
CA GLY A 14 23.03 3.75 -5.05
C GLY A 14 21.98 3.13 -4.12
N ASN A 15 21.94 3.51 -2.85
CA ASN A 15 21.05 2.94 -1.83
C ASN A 15 19.70 3.63 -1.73
N GLU A 16 19.44 4.60 -2.59
CA GLU A 16 18.19 5.33 -2.59
C GLU A 16 17.04 4.48 -3.12
N ILE A 17 15.84 4.69 -2.56
CA ILE A 17 14.59 4.10 -3.03
C ILE A 17 13.63 5.20 -3.42
N ALA A 18 12.98 5.04 -4.57
CA ALA A 18 11.83 5.87 -4.92
C ALA A 18 10.57 5.29 -4.27
N TRP A 19 9.90 6.08 -3.45
CA TRP A 19 8.63 5.71 -2.84
C TRP A 19 7.48 6.44 -3.53
N GLY A 20 6.44 5.67 -3.88
CA GLY A 20 5.18 6.19 -4.39
C GLY A 20 4.00 5.64 -3.59
N THR A 21 2.98 6.47 -3.40
CA THR A 21 1.70 6.06 -2.81
C THR A 21 0.57 6.46 -3.74
N ILE A 22 -0.37 5.56 -3.94
CA ILE A 22 -1.52 5.77 -4.83
C ILE A 22 -2.76 5.07 -4.26
N GLY A 23 -3.94 5.64 -4.41
CA GLY A 23 -5.20 4.98 -4.07
C GLY A 23 -5.58 3.93 -5.13
N ASN A 24 -6.34 2.92 -4.72
CA ASN A 24 -6.82 1.85 -5.61
C ASN A 24 -7.55 2.38 -6.86
N ALA A 25 -8.43 3.35 -6.70
CA ALA A 25 -9.13 3.94 -7.82
C ALA A 25 -8.21 4.62 -8.85
N SER A 26 -7.18 5.31 -8.36
CA SER A 26 -6.21 5.99 -9.21
C SER A 26 -5.33 5.02 -10.00
N THR A 27 -5.27 3.74 -9.61
CA THR A 27 -4.56 2.71 -10.40
C THR A 27 -5.23 2.41 -11.75
N SER A 28 -6.46 2.88 -11.96
CA SER A 28 -7.15 2.78 -13.26
C SER A 28 -6.65 3.80 -14.29
N GLU A 29 -5.83 4.77 -13.88
CA GLU A 29 -5.19 5.71 -14.80
C GLU A 29 -4.04 5.04 -15.57
N GLY A 30 -3.90 5.40 -16.87
CA GLY A 30 -2.89 4.79 -17.73
C GLY A 30 -1.47 4.91 -17.22
N LEU A 31 -1.12 6.05 -16.62
CA LEU A 31 0.21 6.32 -16.05
C LEU A 31 0.63 5.32 -14.97
N PHE A 32 -0.31 4.73 -14.23
CA PHE A 32 0.02 3.70 -13.25
C PHE A 32 0.63 2.47 -13.93
N PHE A 33 -0.04 1.93 -14.96
CA PHE A 33 0.44 0.76 -15.69
C PHE A 33 1.74 1.04 -16.45
N GLU A 34 1.88 2.24 -17.01
CA GLU A 34 3.13 2.66 -17.67
C GLU A 34 4.30 2.68 -16.67
N ALA A 35 4.11 3.27 -15.49
CA ALA A 35 5.14 3.37 -14.46
C ALA A 35 5.53 1.98 -13.92
N ILE A 36 4.56 1.12 -13.63
CA ILE A 36 4.79 -0.24 -13.16
C ILE A 36 5.54 -1.06 -14.22
N ASN A 37 5.11 -0.99 -15.49
CA ASN A 37 5.81 -1.68 -16.57
C ASN A 37 7.24 -1.17 -16.74
N ALA A 38 7.46 0.13 -16.74
CA ALA A 38 8.79 0.71 -16.85
C ALA A 38 9.69 0.30 -15.70
N ALA A 39 9.18 0.33 -14.47
CA ALA A 39 9.93 -0.10 -13.29
C ALA A 39 10.34 -1.57 -13.37
N GLY A 40 9.43 -2.45 -13.82
CA GLY A 40 9.70 -3.87 -14.02
C GLY A 40 10.74 -4.14 -15.10
N VAL A 41 10.69 -3.41 -16.22
CA VAL A 41 11.68 -3.55 -17.32
C VAL A 41 13.06 -3.04 -16.88
N LEU A 42 13.10 -1.86 -16.25
CA LEU A 42 14.36 -1.20 -15.88
C LEU A 42 14.97 -1.71 -14.58
N GLN A 43 14.26 -2.51 -13.81
CA GLN A 43 14.68 -3.01 -12.50
C GLN A 43 15.20 -1.86 -11.61
N VAL A 44 14.34 -0.87 -11.38
CA VAL A 44 14.66 0.29 -10.54
C VAL A 44 14.26 0.05 -9.08
N PRO A 45 15.02 0.56 -8.10
CA PRO A 45 14.68 0.44 -6.68
C PRO A 45 13.50 1.34 -6.31
N MET A 46 12.30 0.90 -6.68
CA MET A 46 11.03 1.59 -6.43
C MET A 46 10.15 0.75 -5.50
N VAL A 47 9.47 1.40 -4.57
CA VAL A 47 8.39 0.81 -3.79
C VAL A 47 7.12 1.60 -4.07
N MET A 48 6.14 0.97 -4.71
CA MET A 48 4.81 1.52 -4.95
C MET A 48 3.84 0.94 -3.94
N SER A 49 3.25 1.78 -3.11
CA SER A 49 2.22 1.42 -2.14
C SER A 49 0.84 1.79 -2.66
N VAL A 50 -0.01 0.80 -2.89
CA VAL A 50 -1.42 1.00 -3.27
C VAL A 50 -2.29 0.88 -2.04
N TRP A 51 -3.00 1.93 -1.69
CA TRP A 51 -3.92 1.96 -0.57
C TRP A 51 -5.34 1.68 -1.07
N ASP A 52 -5.87 0.54 -0.64
CA ASP A 52 -7.11 -0.02 -1.16
C ASP A 52 -8.17 -0.16 -0.06
N ASP A 53 -9.14 0.74 -0.11
CA ASP A 53 -10.36 0.72 0.69
C ASP A 53 -11.57 0.16 -0.09
N GLU A 54 -11.32 -0.40 -1.29
CA GLU A 54 -12.31 -0.94 -2.24
C GLU A 54 -13.22 0.13 -2.89
N TYR A 55 -12.93 1.41 -2.68
CA TYR A 55 -13.76 2.49 -3.23
C TYR A 55 -12.92 3.57 -3.91
N GLY A 56 -13.50 4.16 -4.95
CA GLY A 56 -13.06 5.44 -5.50
C GLY A 56 -14.11 6.49 -5.19
N ILE A 57 -13.95 7.21 -4.07
CA ILE A 57 -14.97 8.07 -3.45
C ILE A 57 -16.21 7.23 -3.11
N SER A 58 -17.19 7.13 -4.03
CA SER A 58 -18.43 6.37 -3.86
C SER A 58 -18.56 5.17 -4.80
N VAL A 59 -17.58 4.96 -5.68
CA VAL A 59 -17.60 3.90 -6.69
C VAL A 59 -16.84 2.70 -6.18
N HIS A 60 -17.53 1.58 -5.99
CA HIS A 60 -16.90 0.34 -5.55
C HIS A 60 -15.96 -0.24 -6.63
N ALA A 61 -14.87 -0.85 -6.21
CA ALA A 61 -13.82 -1.43 -7.07
C ALA A 61 -14.36 -2.35 -8.17
N LYS A 62 -15.46 -3.08 -7.93
CA LYS A 62 -16.11 -3.96 -8.93
C LYS A 62 -16.56 -3.25 -10.21
N TYR A 63 -16.77 -1.94 -10.14
CA TYR A 63 -17.16 -1.13 -11.31
C TYR A 63 -15.97 -0.43 -11.96
N GLN A 64 -14.78 -0.56 -11.38
CA GLN A 64 -13.61 0.22 -11.76
C GLN A 64 -12.38 -0.64 -12.05
N THR A 65 -12.24 -1.77 -11.36
CA THR A 65 -11.05 -2.62 -11.41
C THR A 65 -11.41 -4.02 -11.88
N THR A 66 -10.85 -4.46 -12.99
CA THR A 66 -11.02 -5.85 -13.47
C THR A 66 -10.60 -6.83 -12.37
N LYS A 67 -11.40 -7.85 -12.11
CA LYS A 67 -11.24 -8.84 -11.01
C LYS A 67 -11.28 -8.24 -9.60
N GLU A 68 -11.59 -6.97 -9.45
CA GLU A 68 -11.72 -6.28 -8.17
C GLU A 68 -10.47 -6.34 -7.26
N ASN A 69 -9.36 -6.91 -7.73
CA ASN A 69 -8.15 -7.11 -6.96
C ASN A 69 -6.91 -6.80 -7.80
N LEU A 70 -6.20 -5.76 -7.41
CA LEU A 70 -5.03 -5.29 -8.14
C LEU A 70 -3.86 -6.29 -8.13
N SER A 71 -3.61 -6.95 -7.00
CA SER A 71 -2.56 -7.97 -6.92
C SER A 71 -2.80 -9.12 -7.89
N GLU A 72 -4.06 -9.51 -8.09
CA GLU A 72 -4.42 -10.56 -9.06
C GLU A 72 -4.20 -10.12 -10.52
N ILE A 73 -4.51 -8.85 -10.84
CA ILE A 73 -4.28 -8.31 -12.18
C ILE A 73 -2.78 -8.28 -12.50
N LEU A 74 -1.97 -7.91 -11.52
CA LEU A 74 -0.54 -7.67 -11.68
C LEU A 74 0.32 -8.94 -11.52
N LYS A 75 -0.25 -10.10 -11.26
CA LYS A 75 0.51 -11.38 -11.19
C LYS A 75 1.40 -11.64 -12.40
N GLY A 76 0.96 -11.26 -13.58
CA GLY A 76 1.75 -11.40 -14.80
C GLY A 76 3.01 -10.53 -14.87
N PHE A 77 3.14 -9.56 -13.99
CA PHE A 77 4.33 -8.71 -13.86
C PHE A 77 5.27 -9.16 -12.74
N GLN A 78 4.87 -10.18 -11.97
CA GLN A 78 5.67 -10.67 -10.86
C GLN A 78 6.96 -11.31 -11.38
N LYS A 79 8.06 -11.04 -10.66
CA LYS A 79 9.38 -11.58 -10.98
C LYS A 79 9.39 -13.10 -10.77
N GLU A 80 9.88 -13.80 -11.76
CA GLU A 80 10.14 -15.22 -11.71
C GLU A 80 11.65 -15.50 -11.83
N VAL A 81 12.03 -16.77 -11.71
CA VAL A 81 13.44 -17.16 -11.86
C VAL A 81 13.94 -16.78 -13.26
N ASN A 82 15.01 -15.99 -13.32
CA ASN A 82 15.64 -15.48 -14.54
C ASN A 82 14.77 -14.52 -15.39
N THR A 83 13.75 -13.90 -14.81
CA THR A 83 12.98 -12.85 -15.49
C THR A 83 13.06 -11.53 -14.75
N ASN A 84 12.85 -10.43 -15.48
CA ASN A 84 12.55 -9.13 -14.88
C ASN A 84 11.11 -9.13 -14.37
N GLY A 85 10.80 -8.20 -13.50
CA GLY A 85 9.48 -8.04 -12.90
C GLY A 85 9.60 -7.38 -11.53
N PHE A 86 8.54 -7.41 -10.76
CA PHE A 86 8.54 -6.87 -9.41
C PHE A 86 7.96 -7.87 -8.39
N GLU A 87 8.28 -7.63 -7.12
CA GLU A 87 7.67 -8.37 -6.01
C GLU A 87 6.34 -7.73 -5.63
N ILE A 88 5.36 -8.58 -5.28
CA ILE A 88 4.04 -8.14 -4.83
C ILE A 88 3.84 -8.60 -3.38
N PHE A 89 3.59 -7.65 -2.49
CA PHE A 89 3.16 -7.91 -1.12
C PHE A 89 1.72 -7.47 -0.95
N THR A 90 0.94 -8.29 -0.25
CA THR A 90 -0.42 -7.94 0.17
C THR A 90 -0.47 -7.91 1.69
N VAL A 91 -0.96 -6.80 2.26
CA VAL A 91 -1.03 -6.61 3.71
C VAL A 91 -2.30 -5.86 4.08
N LYS A 92 -2.88 -6.15 5.24
CA LYS A 92 -4.09 -5.46 5.72
C LYS A 92 -3.76 -4.09 6.30
N GLY A 93 -4.53 -3.08 5.95
CA GLY A 93 -4.28 -1.69 6.35
C GLY A 93 -4.42 -1.44 7.85
N TRP A 94 -5.17 -2.27 8.56
CA TRP A 94 -5.35 -2.20 10.02
C TRP A 94 -4.37 -3.05 10.84
N ASP A 95 -3.54 -3.88 10.19
CA ASP A 95 -2.53 -4.71 10.87
C ASP A 95 -1.19 -3.98 10.92
N TYR A 96 -1.04 -3.09 11.89
CA TYR A 96 0.15 -2.25 12.02
C TYR A 96 1.48 -3.03 12.12
N PRO A 97 1.61 -4.09 12.94
CA PRO A 97 2.85 -4.87 13.02
C PRO A 97 3.25 -5.46 11.66
N THR A 98 2.30 -6.09 10.97
CA THR A 98 2.54 -6.68 9.65
C THR A 98 2.86 -5.63 8.60
N LEU A 99 2.22 -4.44 8.67
CA LEU A 99 2.58 -3.30 7.82
C LEU A 99 4.04 -2.94 7.99
N VAL A 100 4.50 -2.71 9.22
CA VAL A 100 5.89 -2.33 9.52
C VAL A 100 6.88 -3.35 8.97
N GLU A 101 6.65 -4.64 9.21
CA GLU A 101 7.52 -5.71 8.71
C GLU A 101 7.50 -5.79 7.18
N THR A 102 6.34 -5.63 6.55
CA THR A 102 6.20 -5.63 5.09
C THR A 102 6.98 -4.47 4.46
N TYR A 103 6.83 -3.26 4.99
CA TYR A 103 7.54 -2.09 4.47
C TYR A 103 9.05 -2.17 4.69
N LYS A 104 9.52 -2.69 5.84
CA LYS A 104 10.95 -2.97 6.07
C LYS A 104 11.51 -3.95 5.06
N LYS A 105 10.81 -5.08 4.86
CA LYS A 105 11.21 -6.11 3.89
C LYS A 105 11.23 -5.56 2.46
N ALA A 106 10.20 -4.80 2.07
CA ALA A 106 10.15 -4.15 0.76
C ALA A 106 11.32 -3.21 0.53
N ALA A 107 11.63 -2.36 1.51
CA ALA A 107 12.76 -1.45 1.46
C ALA A 107 14.11 -2.20 1.33
N GLN A 108 14.27 -3.28 2.08
CA GLN A 108 15.48 -4.09 2.02
C GLN A 108 15.67 -4.71 0.63
N ILE A 109 14.65 -5.39 0.10
CA ILE A 109 14.73 -6.02 -1.23
C ILE A 109 15.00 -4.97 -2.31
N ALA A 110 14.28 -3.85 -2.30
CA ALA A 110 14.48 -2.80 -3.29
C ALA A 110 15.91 -2.24 -3.28
N ARG A 111 16.51 -2.07 -2.10
CA ARG A 111 17.92 -1.61 -1.98
C ARG A 111 18.92 -2.65 -2.42
N GLU A 112 18.76 -3.88 -1.96
CA GLU A 112 19.79 -4.93 -2.15
C GLU A 112 19.75 -5.52 -3.55
N THR A 113 18.56 -5.63 -4.15
CA THR A 113 18.39 -6.33 -5.43
C THR A 113 17.97 -5.44 -6.59
N HIS A 114 17.66 -4.16 -6.32
CA HIS A 114 17.06 -3.23 -7.29
C HIS A 114 15.78 -3.79 -7.94
N THR A 115 15.10 -4.73 -7.27
CA THR A 115 13.80 -5.22 -7.70
C THR A 115 12.72 -4.26 -7.27
N PRO A 116 11.88 -3.73 -8.17
CA PRO A 116 10.76 -2.89 -7.79
C PRO A 116 9.72 -3.69 -7.00
N ILE A 117 9.04 -3.03 -6.07
CA ILE A 117 8.08 -3.65 -5.16
C ILE A 117 6.73 -2.97 -5.31
N LEU A 118 5.68 -3.78 -5.35
CA LEU A 118 4.30 -3.33 -5.14
C LEU A 118 3.82 -3.80 -3.76
N ILE A 119 3.38 -2.87 -2.92
CA ILE A 119 2.69 -3.19 -1.67
C ILE A 119 1.21 -2.87 -1.87
N HIS A 120 0.37 -3.89 -1.89
CA HIS A 120 -1.08 -3.75 -1.95
C HIS A 120 -1.63 -3.77 -0.52
N VAL A 121 -1.92 -2.59 0.00
CA VAL A 121 -2.52 -2.43 1.33
C VAL A 121 -4.03 -2.57 1.17
N VAL A 122 -4.53 -3.76 1.47
CA VAL A 122 -5.94 -4.13 1.32
C VAL A 122 -6.71 -3.92 2.62
N GLN A 123 -8.04 -3.93 2.54
CA GLN A 123 -8.90 -3.77 3.71
C GLN A 123 -8.59 -2.49 4.50
N LEU A 124 -8.21 -1.44 3.81
CA LEU A 124 -8.08 -0.13 4.42
C LEU A 124 -9.48 0.40 4.78
N THR A 125 -9.60 0.99 5.96
CA THR A 125 -10.89 1.48 6.45
C THR A 125 -11.00 3.00 6.31
N GLN A 126 -12.20 3.47 6.02
CA GLN A 126 -12.53 4.90 5.88
C GLN A 126 -13.83 5.20 6.67
N PRO A 127 -13.81 5.17 8.03
CA PRO A 127 -15.02 5.30 8.85
C PRO A 127 -15.78 6.61 8.65
N GLN A 128 -15.09 7.68 8.26
CA GLN A 128 -15.69 9.00 8.01
C GLN A 128 -16.08 9.22 6.53
N GLY A 129 -15.88 8.18 5.68
CA GLY A 129 -16.06 8.31 4.24
C GLY A 129 -14.93 9.07 3.56
N HIS A 130 -14.99 9.14 2.24
CA HIS A 130 -13.87 9.60 1.40
C HIS A 130 -13.88 11.12 1.17
N SER A 131 -15.02 11.76 1.23
CA SER A 131 -15.15 13.21 1.03
C SER A 131 -16.35 13.78 1.79
N THR A 132 -16.31 15.08 2.04
CA THR A 132 -17.40 15.83 2.68
C THR A 132 -18.60 16.05 1.77
N SER A 133 -18.50 15.78 0.47
CA SER A 133 -19.57 15.98 -0.50
C SER A 133 -20.68 14.91 -0.47
N GLY A 134 -20.49 13.85 0.29
CA GLY A 134 -21.47 12.77 0.43
C GLY A 134 -21.19 11.89 1.63
N SER A 135 -22.27 11.54 2.31
CA SER A 135 -22.22 10.61 3.43
C SER A 135 -21.95 9.20 2.92
N HIS A 136 -21.03 8.50 3.55
CA HIS A 136 -20.67 7.13 3.17
C HIS A 136 -21.84 6.14 3.35
N GLU A 137 -22.80 6.44 4.20
CA GLU A 137 -24.02 5.64 4.38
C GLU A 137 -24.89 5.57 3.12
N ARG A 138 -24.66 6.46 2.15
CA ARG A 138 -25.40 6.45 0.88
C ARG A 138 -24.91 5.39 -0.11
N TYR A 139 -23.68 4.90 0.04
CA TYR A 139 -23.08 3.96 -0.91
C TYR A 139 -22.46 2.72 -0.26
N LYS A 140 -22.25 2.72 1.05
CA LYS A 140 -21.84 1.54 1.83
C LYS A 140 -23.04 0.95 2.55
N ASN A 141 -23.16 -0.36 2.59
CA ASN A 141 -24.21 -1.03 3.36
C ASN A 141 -23.85 -1.08 4.86
N GLU A 142 -24.83 -1.43 5.70
CA GLU A 142 -24.68 -1.45 7.15
C GLU A 142 -23.56 -2.41 7.62
N ASP A 143 -23.46 -3.58 7.00
CA ASP A 143 -22.41 -4.57 7.33
C ASP A 143 -21.02 -4.01 7.06
N ARG A 144 -20.84 -3.30 5.95
CA ARG A 144 -19.59 -2.64 5.61
C ARG A 144 -19.24 -1.54 6.61
N LEU A 145 -20.21 -0.73 7.00
CA LEU A 145 -20.01 0.34 7.97
C LEU A 145 -19.65 -0.21 9.34
N ALA A 146 -20.32 -1.26 9.80
CA ALA A 146 -20.00 -1.93 11.06
C ALA A 146 -18.59 -2.53 11.03
N TRP A 147 -18.22 -3.20 9.93
CA TRP A 147 -16.89 -3.74 9.73
C TRP A 147 -15.81 -2.65 9.74
N GLU A 148 -16.01 -1.51 9.08
CA GLU A 148 -15.05 -0.40 9.07
C GLU A 148 -14.86 0.23 10.45
N GLN A 149 -15.90 0.26 11.28
CA GLN A 149 -15.77 0.71 12.67
C GLN A 149 -14.98 -0.29 13.53
N GLU A 150 -15.24 -1.57 13.36
CA GLU A 150 -14.52 -2.63 14.08
C GLU A 150 -13.04 -2.65 13.72
N PHE A 151 -12.73 -2.54 12.41
CA PHE A 151 -11.36 -2.59 11.88
C PHE A 151 -10.78 -1.20 11.59
N ASP A 152 -11.30 -0.17 12.22
CA ASP A 152 -10.67 1.15 12.17
C ASP A 152 -9.19 1.07 12.59
N CYS A 153 -8.31 1.64 11.76
CA CYS A 153 -6.87 1.49 11.93
C CYS A 153 -6.37 2.03 13.29
N LEU A 154 -6.98 3.12 13.79
CA LEU A 154 -6.61 3.69 15.09
C LEU A 154 -7.09 2.79 16.24
N THR A 155 -8.32 2.27 16.14
CA THR A 155 -8.88 1.32 17.12
C THR A 155 -8.05 0.04 17.17
N GLN A 156 -7.67 -0.51 16.03
CA GLN A 156 -6.83 -1.71 15.96
C GLN A 156 -5.41 -1.45 16.50
N MET A 157 -4.83 -0.28 16.22
CA MET A 157 -3.54 0.13 16.77
C MET A 157 -3.59 0.24 18.30
N LYS A 158 -4.62 0.90 18.85
CA LYS A 158 -4.86 0.98 20.31
C LYS A 158 -4.91 -0.41 20.94
N ASN A 159 -5.76 -1.29 20.39
CA ASN A 159 -5.95 -2.64 20.90
C ASN A 159 -4.63 -3.45 20.87
N TRP A 160 -3.85 -3.30 19.80
CA TRP A 160 -2.55 -3.96 19.68
C TRP A 160 -1.54 -3.44 20.71
N LEU A 161 -1.43 -2.13 20.94
CA LEU A 161 -0.53 -1.55 21.91
C LEU A 161 -0.81 -2.07 23.32
N ILE A 162 -2.09 -2.15 23.71
CA ILE A 162 -2.52 -2.62 25.02
C ILE A 162 -2.29 -4.14 25.15
N SER A 163 -2.77 -4.91 24.19
CA SER A 163 -2.66 -6.39 24.21
C SER A 163 -1.22 -6.90 24.18
N SER A 164 -0.34 -6.13 23.55
CA SER A 164 1.10 -6.43 23.49
C SER A 164 1.89 -5.91 24.69
N ASN A 165 1.23 -5.31 25.67
CA ASN A 165 1.83 -4.68 26.87
C ASN A 165 2.89 -3.62 26.51
N ILE A 166 2.72 -2.92 25.41
CA ILE A 166 3.58 -1.80 25.00
C ILE A 166 3.16 -0.53 25.73
N MET A 167 1.84 -0.34 25.89
CA MET A 167 1.24 0.78 26.61
C MET A 167 0.06 0.29 27.44
N THR A 168 -0.19 0.98 28.55
CA THR A 168 -1.41 0.81 29.33
C THR A 168 -2.59 1.56 28.69
N GLU A 169 -3.81 1.22 29.07
CA GLU A 169 -5.00 1.92 28.61
C GLU A 169 -4.97 3.42 28.96
N GLU A 170 -4.49 3.77 30.17
CA GLU A 170 -4.36 5.15 30.62
C GLU A 170 -3.34 5.95 29.79
N GLU A 171 -2.21 5.33 29.44
CA GLU A 171 -1.21 5.96 28.57
C GLU A 171 -1.75 6.22 27.17
N VAL A 172 -2.50 5.28 26.58
CA VAL A 172 -3.12 5.45 25.26
C VAL A 172 -4.19 6.55 25.28
N GLU A 173 -5.03 6.60 26.32
CA GLU A 173 -6.04 7.65 26.47
C GLU A 173 -5.42 9.06 26.60
N THR A 174 -4.20 9.15 27.14
CA THR A 174 -3.48 10.44 27.28
C THR A 174 -2.93 10.95 25.94
N LEU A 175 -2.80 10.08 24.93
CA LEU A 175 -2.36 10.47 23.57
C LEU A 175 -3.49 11.05 22.71
N HIS A 176 -4.73 10.92 23.15
CA HIS A 176 -5.93 11.39 22.49
C HIS A 176 -6.32 12.78 22.97
#